data_34d8b5ba3b99b2433d75384111248712
#
_entry.id   34d8b5ba3b99b2433d75384111248712
#
_cell.length_a   1.000
_cell.length_b   1.000
_cell.length_c   1.000
_cell.angle_alpha   90.00
_cell.angle_beta   90.00
_cell.angle_gamma   90.00
#
_symmetry.space_group_name_H-M   'P 1'
#
loop_
_entity.id
_entity.type
_entity.pdbx_description
1 polymer ?
#
loop_
_entity_poly.entity_id
_entity_poly.type
_entity_poly.pdbx_seq_one_letter_code
_entity_poly.pdbx_strand_id
1 'polypeptide(L)'
;MVFNRVLISCLSLFWSVFACAEWTFVNANYDRSQFIYVDFNRVKVLDAKSNEVEYWVKYLIKNDKEKDGLELGDYSLALYRVGCDSEQYSIRSSANFKKNGSLMSSQNYAASQARPIIPNTAVDYTAEMVCNVLPQSQKVDRLEQLTRRIEMGEY
;
A
#
# COMPACT_ATOMS: atom_id res chain seq x y z
N MET A 1 -18.04 -21.70 -60.35
CA MET A 1 -18.02 -22.10 -58.93
C MET A 1 -16.99 -21.22 -58.20
N VAL A 2 -17.46 -20.17 -57.56
CA VAL A 2 -16.57 -19.19 -56.84
C VAL A 2 -16.74 -19.44 -55.35
N PHE A 3 -15.70 -19.96 -54.68
CA PHE A 3 -15.69 -20.15 -53.23
C PHE A 3 -15.39 -18.82 -52.53
N ASN A 4 -16.41 -18.27 -51.91
CA ASN A 4 -16.34 -17.06 -51.10
C ASN A 4 -15.74 -17.43 -49.73
N ARG A 5 -14.44 -17.11 -49.49
CA ARG A 5 -13.81 -17.24 -48.19
C ARG A 5 -14.15 -16.01 -47.36
N VAL A 6 -15.10 -16.16 -46.46
CA VAL A 6 -15.40 -15.17 -45.42
C VAL A 6 -14.28 -15.24 -44.41
N LEU A 7 -13.41 -14.21 -44.38
CA LEU A 7 -12.43 -13.98 -43.36
C LEU A 7 -13.14 -13.41 -42.10
N ILE A 8 -13.40 -14.26 -41.14
CA ILE A 8 -13.86 -13.82 -39.82
C ILE A 8 -12.64 -13.25 -39.09
N SER A 9 -12.53 -11.92 -39.14
CA SER A 9 -11.55 -11.18 -38.36
C SER A 9 -11.99 -11.19 -36.88
N CYS A 10 -11.40 -12.05 -36.06
CA CYS A 10 -11.55 -12.03 -34.61
C CYS A 10 -10.89 -10.76 -34.07
N LEU A 11 -11.68 -9.71 -33.90
CA LEU A 11 -11.28 -8.50 -33.16
C LEU A 11 -11.25 -8.86 -31.68
N SER A 12 -10.14 -9.39 -31.23
CA SER A 12 -9.85 -9.57 -29.80
C SER A 12 -9.69 -8.19 -29.18
N LEU A 13 -10.77 -7.66 -28.61
CA LEU A 13 -10.77 -6.52 -27.72
C LEU A 13 -9.95 -6.88 -26.49
N PHE A 14 -8.67 -6.52 -26.51
CA PHE A 14 -7.85 -6.45 -25.30
C PHE A 14 -8.46 -5.40 -24.37
N TRP A 15 -9.31 -5.82 -23.48
CA TRP A 15 -9.66 -5.04 -22.31
C TRP A 15 -8.42 -4.97 -21.43
N SER A 16 -7.65 -3.91 -21.64
CA SER A 16 -6.66 -3.49 -20.68
C SER A 16 -7.39 -3.14 -19.40
N VAL A 17 -7.40 -4.07 -18.45
CA VAL A 17 -7.83 -3.78 -17.09
C VAL A 17 -6.78 -2.82 -16.54
N PHE A 18 -7.04 -1.52 -16.66
CA PHE A 18 -6.28 -0.52 -15.94
C PHE A 18 -6.50 -0.82 -14.45
N ALA A 19 -5.50 -1.40 -13.81
CA ALA A 19 -5.45 -1.48 -12.36
C ALA A 19 -5.34 -0.05 -11.83
N CYS A 20 -6.47 0.62 -11.68
CA CYS A 20 -6.55 1.92 -11.06
C CYS A 20 -6.23 1.71 -9.57
N ALA A 21 -5.21 2.38 -9.06
CA ALA A 21 -4.94 2.40 -7.63
C ALA A 21 -6.16 3.00 -6.92
N GLU A 22 -6.85 2.21 -6.13
CA GLU A 22 -7.99 2.67 -5.33
C GLU A 22 -7.47 3.16 -3.98
N TRP A 23 -7.33 4.49 -3.89
CA TRP A 23 -6.85 5.14 -2.68
C TRP A 23 -7.97 5.30 -1.66
N THR A 24 -7.88 4.57 -0.56
CA THR A 24 -8.83 4.67 0.55
C THR A 24 -8.36 5.74 1.53
N PHE A 25 -9.23 6.70 1.83
CA PHE A 25 -8.96 7.74 2.83
C PHE A 25 -8.87 7.09 4.23
N VAL A 26 -7.81 7.41 4.96
CA VAL A 26 -7.55 6.89 6.30
C VAL A 26 -7.76 7.97 7.35
N ASN A 27 -7.07 9.11 7.19
CA ASN A 27 -7.07 10.19 8.17
C ASN A 27 -6.60 11.51 7.54
N ALA A 28 -6.64 12.55 8.34
CA ALA A 28 -5.97 13.82 8.06
C ALA A 28 -4.99 14.09 9.19
N ASN A 29 -3.86 14.76 8.90
CA ASN A 29 -2.99 15.23 9.96
C ASN A 29 -3.70 16.25 10.87
N TYR A 30 -3.14 16.49 12.05
CA TYR A 30 -3.78 17.29 13.12
C TYR A 30 -4.29 18.65 12.65
N ASP A 31 -3.54 19.35 11.80
CA ASP A 31 -3.89 20.66 11.27
C ASP A 31 -4.66 20.62 9.94
N ARG A 32 -5.01 19.41 9.46
CA ARG A 32 -5.69 19.13 8.19
C ARG A 32 -4.97 19.68 6.94
N SER A 33 -3.67 19.90 7.05
CA SER A 33 -2.86 20.33 5.90
C SER A 33 -2.63 19.20 4.90
N GLN A 34 -2.70 17.93 5.35
CA GLN A 34 -2.56 16.75 4.51
C GLN A 34 -3.69 15.76 4.76
N PHE A 35 -4.14 15.13 3.68
CA PHE A 35 -5.02 13.96 3.73
C PHE A 35 -4.22 12.70 3.43
N ILE A 36 -4.47 11.65 4.22
CA ILE A 36 -3.71 10.40 4.21
C ILE A 36 -4.57 9.31 3.62
N TYR A 37 -4.02 8.60 2.64
CA TYR A 37 -4.68 7.49 1.94
C TYR A 37 -3.78 6.26 1.89
N VAL A 38 -4.39 5.08 1.84
CA VAL A 38 -3.72 3.78 1.64
C VAL A 38 -4.26 3.12 0.38
N ASP A 39 -3.38 2.47 -0.37
CA ASP A 39 -3.76 1.59 -1.48
C ASP A 39 -3.81 0.14 -0.97
N PHE A 40 -5.00 -0.32 -0.58
CA PHE A 40 -5.20 -1.68 -0.10
C PHE A 40 -5.01 -2.76 -1.17
N ASN A 41 -5.19 -2.42 -2.45
CA ASN A 41 -5.00 -3.36 -3.55
C ASN A 41 -3.52 -3.71 -3.79
N ARG A 42 -2.60 -2.90 -3.23
CA ARG A 42 -1.14 -3.10 -3.35
C ARG A 42 -0.47 -3.46 -2.03
N VAL A 43 -1.24 -3.87 -1.04
CA VAL A 43 -0.66 -4.39 0.19
C VAL A 43 -0.02 -5.74 -0.08
N LYS A 44 1.22 -5.91 0.33
CA LYS A 44 1.98 -7.17 0.19
C LYS A 44 2.31 -7.70 1.56
N VAL A 45 2.01 -8.96 1.80
CA VAL A 45 2.53 -9.69 2.96
C VAL A 45 3.91 -10.22 2.58
N LEU A 46 4.91 -9.80 3.33
CA LEU A 46 6.30 -10.19 3.09
C LEU A 46 6.67 -11.44 3.87
N ASP A 47 6.21 -11.53 5.10
CA ASP A 47 6.39 -12.69 5.96
C ASP A 47 5.15 -12.86 6.86
N ALA A 48 4.46 -13.98 6.65
CA ALA A 48 3.27 -14.32 7.42
C ALA A 48 3.60 -14.74 8.86
N LYS A 49 4.84 -15.19 9.16
CA LYS A 49 5.24 -15.59 10.49
C LYS A 49 5.50 -14.41 11.42
N SER A 50 6.15 -13.37 10.89
CA SER A 50 6.43 -12.13 11.61
C SER A 50 5.35 -11.06 11.39
N ASN A 51 4.29 -11.39 10.64
CA ASN A 51 3.21 -10.47 10.30
C ASN A 51 3.72 -9.16 9.67
N GLU A 52 4.72 -9.30 8.78
CA GLU A 52 5.36 -8.17 8.12
C GLU A 52 4.67 -7.85 6.80
N VAL A 53 4.30 -6.59 6.61
CA VAL A 53 3.56 -6.10 5.45
C VAL A 53 4.24 -4.91 4.79
N GLU A 54 4.00 -4.73 3.49
CA GLU A 54 4.48 -3.58 2.73
C GLU A 54 3.30 -2.95 1.98
N TYR A 55 3.14 -1.63 2.08
CA TYR A 55 2.04 -0.91 1.46
C TYR A 55 2.39 0.54 1.13
N TRP A 56 1.66 1.11 0.16
CA TRP A 56 1.78 2.49 -0.24
C TRP A 56 0.85 3.41 0.53
N VAL A 57 1.38 4.54 0.98
CA VAL A 57 0.64 5.65 1.59
C VAL A 57 0.78 6.88 0.71
N LYS A 58 -0.32 7.60 0.51
CA LYS A 58 -0.38 8.86 -0.21
C LYS A 58 -0.72 9.98 0.76
N TYR A 59 0.08 11.03 0.73
CA TYR A 59 -0.12 12.28 1.46
C TYR A 59 -0.51 13.36 0.46
N LEU A 60 -1.78 13.75 0.44
CA LEU A 60 -2.30 14.79 -0.46
C LEU A 60 -2.29 16.13 0.26
N ILE A 61 -1.62 17.13 -0.30
CA ILE A 61 -1.53 18.47 0.26
C ILE A 61 -2.87 19.19 0.09
N LYS A 62 -3.49 19.58 1.20
CA LYS A 62 -4.78 20.28 1.26
C LYS A 62 -4.64 21.73 1.69
N ASN A 63 -3.55 22.05 2.39
CA ASN A 63 -3.23 23.41 2.79
C ASN A 63 -1.70 23.54 2.82
N ASP A 64 -1.15 24.37 1.96
CA ASP A 64 0.29 24.61 1.86
C ASP A 64 0.72 25.53 3.02
N LYS A 65 1.04 24.92 4.15
CA LYS A 65 1.60 25.59 5.33
C LYS A 65 3.11 25.50 5.38
N GLU A 66 3.67 24.47 4.80
CA GLU A 66 5.10 24.23 4.74
C GLU A 66 5.61 24.69 3.37
N LYS A 67 6.59 25.56 3.37
CA LYS A 67 7.24 26.02 2.13
C LYS A 67 8.33 25.03 1.72
N ASP A 68 7.94 23.79 1.53
CA ASP A 68 8.82 22.67 1.16
C ASP A 68 8.88 22.38 -0.34
N GLY A 69 8.23 23.23 -1.15
CA GLY A 69 8.13 23.08 -2.60
C GLY A 69 6.93 22.24 -3.08
N LEU A 70 6.11 21.71 -2.16
CA LEU A 70 4.83 21.08 -2.46
C LEU A 70 3.71 22.11 -2.32
N GLU A 71 2.83 22.18 -3.31
CA GLU A 71 1.72 23.11 -3.38
C GLU A 71 0.38 22.40 -3.17
N LEU A 72 -0.68 23.17 -3.04
CA LEU A 72 -2.04 22.65 -2.93
C LEU A 72 -2.38 21.69 -4.09
N GLY A 73 -2.75 20.46 -3.75
CA GLY A 73 -3.08 19.39 -4.70
C GLY A 73 -1.89 18.53 -5.12
N ASP A 74 -0.65 18.92 -4.80
CA ASP A 74 0.51 18.07 -4.93
C ASP A 74 0.42 16.91 -3.92
N TYR A 75 1.19 15.86 -4.13
CA TYR A 75 1.14 14.71 -3.22
C TYR A 75 2.48 13.99 -3.11
N SER A 76 2.68 13.37 -1.98
CA SER A 76 3.80 12.45 -1.73
C SER A 76 3.29 11.01 -1.64
N LEU A 77 4.06 10.07 -2.17
CA LEU A 77 3.89 8.64 -1.97
C LEU A 77 5.02 8.14 -1.09
N ALA A 78 4.70 7.28 -0.14
CA ALA A 78 5.69 6.58 0.68
C ALA A 78 5.38 5.08 0.71
N LEU A 79 6.39 4.24 0.49
CA LEU A 79 6.30 2.80 0.65
C LEU A 79 6.77 2.45 2.05
N TYR A 80 5.86 1.99 2.88
CA TYR A 80 6.15 1.53 4.24
C TYR A 80 6.28 0.02 4.28
N ARG A 81 7.21 -0.44 5.11
CA ARG A 81 7.29 -1.80 5.60
C ARG A 81 6.99 -1.77 7.08
N VAL A 82 6.01 -2.54 7.52
CA VAL A 82 5.50 -2.56 8.90
C VAL A 82 5.50 -3.98 9.43
N GLY A 83 6.04 -4.17 10.61
CA GLY A 83 5.87 -5.38 11.41
C GLY A 83 4.70 -5.17 12.37
N CYS A 84 3.57 -5.81 12.08
CA CYS A 84 2.35 -5.63 12.85
C CYS A 84 2.49 -6.11 14.31
N ASP A 85 3.24 -7.21 14.52
CA ASP A 85 3.47 -7.77 15.86
C ASP A 85 4.58 -7.02 16.62
N SER A 86 5.54 -6.42 15.91
CA SER A 86 6.67 -5.70 16.51
C SER A 86 6.41 -4.22 16.72
N GLU A 87 5.30 -3.70 16.17
CA GLU A 87 4.95 -2.27 16.18
C GLU A 87 6.10 -1.38 15.66
N GLN A 88 6.79 -1.85 14.63
CA GLN A 88 7.88 -1.14 14.00
C GLN A 88 7.61 -0.90 12.52
N TYR A 89 8.18 0.18 11.99
CA TYR A 89 8.10 0.49 10.58
C TYR A 89 9.44 0.95 10.00
N SER A 90 9.57 0.82 8.70
CA SER A 90 10.65 1.44 7.91
C SER A 90 10.08 2.01 6.62
N ILE A 91 10.72 3.08 6.10
CA ILE A 91 10.39 3.65 4.80
C ILE A 91 11.30 3.01 3.75
N ARG A 92 10.71 2.42 2.72
CA ARG A 92 11.46 1.75 1.65
C ARG A 92 11.67 2.65 0.43
N SER A 93 10.69 3.52 0.16
CA SER A 93 10.76 4.46 -0.96
C SER A 93 9.87 5.66 -0.68
N SER A 94 10.19 6.81 -1.24
CA SER A 94 9.32 7.97 -1.28
C SER A 94 9.41 8.68 -2.63
N ALA A 95 8.34 9.36 -3.03
CA ALA A 95 8.31 10.16 -4.25
C ALA A 95 7.31 11.31 -4.11
N ASN A 96 7.68 12.48 -4.63
CA ASN A 96 6.83 13.67 -4.65
C ASN A 96 6.33 13.93 -6.08
N PHE A 97 5.09 14.31 -6.20
CA PHE A 97 4.42 14.53 -7.46
C PHE A 97 3.65 15.85 -7.46
N LYS A 98 3.63 16.51 -8.58
CA LYS A 98 2.69 17.59 -8.85
C LYS A 98 1.27 17.05 -8.98
N LYS A 99 0.27 17.91 -8.76
CA LYS A 99 -1.16 17.58 -8.91
C LYS A 99 -1.53 16.98 -10.28
N ASN A 100 -0.76 17.27 -11.30
CA ASN A 100 -0.93 16.70 -12.64
C ASN A 100 -0.29 15.32 -12.84
N GLY A 101 0.33 14.75 -11.78
CA GLY A 101 1.02 13.46 -11.80
C GLY A 101 2.48 13.51 -12.24
N SER A 102 3.04 14.69 -12.55
CA SER A 102 4.47 14.80 -12.88
C SER A 102 5.34 14.52 -11.66
N LEU A 103 6.33 13.65 -11.81
CA LEU A 103 7.32 13.34 -10.77
C LEU A 103 8.21 14.57 -10.51
N MET A 104 8.33 14.97 -9.26
CA MET A 104 9.25 16.04 -8.81
C MET A 104 10.55 15.46 -8.29
N SER A 105 10.45 14.47 -7.42
CA SER A 105 11.60 13.82 -6.79
C SER A 105 11.25 12.39 -6.36
N SER A 106 12.26 11.54 -6.25
CA SER A 106 12.09 10.20 -5.69
C SER A 106 13.35 9.76 -4.96
N GLN A 107 13.18 8.95 -3.93
CA GLN A 107 14.26 8.39 -3.12
C GLN A 107 13.94 6.96 -2.71
N ASN A 108 14.94 6.08 -2.83
CA ASN A 108 14.90 4.71 -2.34
C ASN A 108 15.79 4.57 -1.12
N TYR A 109 15.29 3.88 -0.09
CA TYR A 109 15.99 3.68 1.18
C TYR A 109 16.33 2.20 1.33
N ALA A 110 17.44 1.77 0.74
CA ALA A 110 17.84 0.36 0.68
C ALA A 110 18.00 -0.28 2.08
N ALA A 111 18.44 0.49 3.07
CA ALA A 111 18.69 0.04 4.45
C ALA A 111 18.07 1.02 5.47
N SER A 112 16.77 1.31 5.34
CA SER A 112 16.07 2.09 6.36
C SER A 112 15.99 1.30 7.66
N GLN A 113 16.50 1.90 8.74
CA GLN A 113 16.37 1.31 10.07
C GLN A 113 14.88 1.25 10.48
N ALA A 114 14.49 0.14 11.10
CA ALA A 114 13.19 0.03 11.73
C ALA A 114 13.08 1.03 12.90
N ARG A 115 11.92 1.66 12.99
CA ARG A 115 11.59 2.65 14.03
C ARG A 115 10.29 2.25 14.71
N PRO A 116 10.09 2.54 15.99
CA PRO A 116 8.83 2.28 16.65
C PRO A 116 7.71 3.13 16.02
N ILE A 117 6.52 2.55 15.93
CA ILE A 117 5.31 3.28 15.56
C ILE A 117 4.91 4.14 16.75
N ILE A 118 4.82 5.45 16.52
CA ILE A 118 4.42 6.41 17.55
C ILE A 118 2.90 6.60 17.47
N PRO A 119 2.17 6.44 18.59
CA PRO A 119 0.71 6.63 18.61
C PRO A 119 0.28 8.01 18.09
N ASN A 120 -0.88 8.03 17.44
CA ASN A 120 -1.50 9.22 16.82
C ASN A 120 -0.69 9.84 15.67
N THR A 121 0.21 9.08 15.04
CA THR A 121 0.91 9.50 13.83
C THR A 121 0.21 8.94 12.58
N ALA A 122 0.57 9.49 11.41
CA ALA A 122 0.09 8.97 10.12
C ALA A 122 0.42 7.48 9.92
N VAL A 123 1.60 7.06 10.38
CA VAL A 123 2.02 5.64 10.31
C VAL A 123 1.16 4.78 11.21
N ASP A 124 0.86 5.25 12.43
CA ASP A 124 0.00 4.53 13.37
C ASP A 124 -1.38 4.23 12.77
N TYR A 125 -2.08 5.25 12.28
CA TYR A 125 -3.40 5.09 11.65
C TYR A 125 -3.37 4.15 10.44
N THR A 126 -2.36 4.29 9.58
CA THR A 126 -2.26 3.45 8.38
C THR A 126 -1.86 2.02 8.70
N ALA A 127 -0.96 1.82 9.67
CA ALA A 127 -0.55 0.50 10.16
C ALA A 127 -1.71 -0.23 10.84
N GLU A 128 -2.46 0.46 11.72
CA GLU A 128 -3.64 -0.11 12.37
C GLU A 128 -4.65 -0.63 11.33
N MET A 129 -4.98 0.18 10.33
CA MET A 129 -5.91 -0.25 9.27
C MET A 129 -5.38 -1.44 8.49
N VAL A 130 -4.12 -1.40 8.02
CA VAL A 130 -3.54 -2.47 7.22
C VAL A 130 -3.38 -3.75 8.03
N CYS A 131 -2.87 -3.66 9.26
CA CYS A 131 -2.68 -4.81 10.13
C CYS A 131 -4.00 -5.45 10.60
N ASN A 132 -5.10 -4.69 10.66
CA ASN A 132 -6.40 -5.22 11.03
C ASN A 132 -7.19 -5.83 9.85
N VAL A 133 -7.04 -5.30 8.64
CA VAL A 133 -7.79 -5.77 7.46
C VAL A 133 -7.20 -7.05 6.87
N LEU A 134 -5.86 -7.18 6.85
CA LEU A 134 -5.18 -8.35 6.27
C LEU A 134 -5.25 -9.65 7.10
N PRO A 135 -5.27 -9.61 8.44
CA PRO A 135 -5.09 -10.83 9.22
C PRO A 135 -6.31 -11.75 9.28
N GLN A 136 -7.49 -11.37 8.83
CA GLN A 136 -8.65 -12.27 9.02
C GLN A 136 -8.56 -13.53 8.15
N SER A 137 -8.17 -13.42 6.90
CA SER A 137 -7.93 -14.61 6.08
C SER A 137 -6.66 -15.35 6.49
N GLN A 138 -5.61 -14.63 6.90
CA GLN A 138 -4.34 -15.22 7.31
C GLN A 138 -4.33 -15.75 8.76
N LYS A 139 -5.13 -15.16 9.67
CA LYS A 139 -5.35 -15.74 11.00
C LYS A 139 -6.05 -17.09 10.93
N VAL A 140 -6.96 -17.26 9.98
CA VAL A 140 -7.62 -18.56 9.74
C VAL A 140 -6.59 -19.58 9.25
N ASP A 141 -5.77 -19.23 8.25
CA ASP A 141 -4.70 -20.11 7.74
C ASP A 141 -3.65 -20.42 8.82
N ARG A 142 -3.32 -19.44 9.66
CA ARG A 142 -2.34 -19.65 10.75
C ARG A 142 -2.90 -20.52 11.87
N LEU A 143 -4.17 -20.38 12.22
CA LEU A 143 -4.84 -21.25 13.17
C LEU A 143 -4.94 -22.66 12.63
N GLU A 144 -5.29 -22.85 11.37
CA GLU A 144 -5.28 -24.16 10.73
C GLU A 144 -3.87 -24.81 10.68
N GLN A 145 -2.84 -24.02 10.34
CA GLN A 145 -1.46 -24.50 10.35
C GLN A 145 -1.00 -24.87 11.77
N LEU A 146 -1.33 -24.07 12.79
CA LEU A 146 -1.01 -24.36 14.18
C LEU A 146 -1.76 -25.62 14.65
N THR A 147 -3.04 -25.76 14.31
CA THR A 147 -3.83 -26.94 14.63
C THR A 147 -3.23 -28.20 14.00
N ARG A 148 -2.87 -28.15 12.72
CA ARG A 148 -2.20 -29.28 12.03
C ARG A 148 -0.84 -29.64 12.66
N ARG A 149 -0.04 -28.64 13.09
CA ARG A 149 1.24 -28.90 13.76
C ARG A 149 1.05 -29.55 15.12
N ILE A 150 0.05 -29.10 15.88
CA ILE A 150 -0.32 -29.71 17.17
C ILE A 150 -0.78 -31.17 16.96
N GLU A 151 -1.62 -31.41 15.95
CA GLU A 151 -2.09 -32.74 15.60
C GLU A 151 -0.95 -33.68 15.13
N MET A 152 0.09 -33.12 14.48
CA MET A 152 1.28 -33.87 14.06
C MET A 152 2.34 -34.04 15.15
N GLY A 153 2.14 -33.45 16.35
CA GLY A 153 3.09 -33.58 17.47
C GLY A 153 4.38 -32.79 17.28
N GLU A 154 4.39 -31.80 16.39
CA GLU A 154 5.52 -30.89 16.15
C GLU A 154 5.45 -29.69 17.12
N TYR A 155 6.16 -29.79 18.25
CA TYR A 155 6.32 -28.71 19.22
C TYR A 155 7.66 -28.00 19.06
#